data_b92e1359c60f0b8ce2a94e2c3a185e17
#
_entry.id   b92e1359c60f0b8ce2a94e2c3a185e17
#
_cell.length_a   1.000
_cell.length_b   1.000
_cell.length_c   1.000
_cell.angle_alpha   90.00
_cell.angle_beta   90.00
_cell.angle_gamma   90.00
#
_symmetry.space_group_name_H-M   'P 1'
#
loop_
_entity.id
_entity.type
_entity.pdbx_description
1 polymer ?
#
loop_
_entity_poly.entity_id
_entity_poly.type
_entity_poly.pdbx_seq_one_letter_code
_entity_poly.pdbx_strand_id
1 'polypeptide(L)'
;MDHLEALDAGDWIGLGTAVVAVIAAFISAWQANIARSSGKKQLELAERVHREQNEPYVIVDIEPYMPGHSLMVLVIENIGTTVARNVRISADRPLETTWGEEPTEILQRVLTRPIPMLPPGRRLTYLFDDHDRWGTELPSVYVFTVRAEGPYGEMEPAEYTVDISTWAESLAGERPTLRLEEALDGIATHLDELVGRYKQVTGPAVQEERERMMREIEERRARRASSRTPSAGDGSGQGEPGVIPPQQ
;
A
#
# COMPACT_ATOMS: atom_id res chain seq x y z
N MET A 1 23.60 96.21 23.41
CA MET A 1 24.46 95.22 22.86
C MET A 1 25.26 94.66 23.97
N ASP A 2 25.01 93.48 24.50
CA ASP A 2 25.89 92.63 25.26
C ASP A 2 25.06 91.69 26.16
N HIS A 3 24.46 90.70 25.53
CA HIS A 3 23.97 89.56 26.28
C HIS A 3 24.46 88.29 25.57
N LEU A 4 25.78 88.21 25.45
CA LEU A 4 26.44 86.93 25.34
C LEU A 4 26.96 86.59 26.75
N GLU A 5 26.05 86.29 27.67
CA GLU A 5 26.39 85.71 28.96
C GLU A 5 27.17 84.41 28.69
N ALA A 6 28.33 84.35 29.28
CA ALA A 6 29.21 83.21 29.19
C ALA A 6 28.45 81.96 29.67
N LEU A 7 28.18 81.00 28.78
CA LEU A 7 27.67 79.69 29.14
C LEU A 7 28.58 79.09 30.21
N ASP A 8 28.00 78.78 31.37
CA ASP A 8 28.75 78.16 32.49
C ASP A 8 29.16 76.75 32.12
N ALA A 9 30.23 76.22 32.68
CA ALA A 9 30.71 74.89 32.37
C ALA A 9 29.65 73.80 32.57
N GLY A 10 28.66 74.07 33.48
CA GLY A 10 27.49 73.22 33.66
C GLY A 10 26.56 73.10 32.43
N ASP A 11 26.39 74.24 31.69
CA ASP A 11 25.56 74.31 30.50
C ASP A 11 26.16 73.47 29.31
N TRP A 12 27.48 73.49 29.20
CA TRP A 12 28.17 72.68 28.19
C TRP A 12 28.07 71.21 28.49
N ILE A 13 28.11 70.79 29.76
CA ILE A 13 27.88 69.39 30.15
C ILE A 13 26.42 68.98 29.85
N GLY A 14 25.47 69.86 30.19
CA GLY A 14 24.05 69.64 29.89
C GLY A 14 23.79 69.51 28.39
N LEU A 15 24.39 70.30 27.56
CA LEU A 15 24.26 70.25 26.09
C LEU A 15 24.91 69.01 25.52
N GLY A 16 26.07 68.58 26.02
CA GLY A 16 26.73 67.34 25.63
C GLY A 16 25.90 66.13 25.95
N THR A 17 25.30 66.05 27.12
CA THR A 17 24.41 64.92 27.50
C THR A 17 23.12 64.88 26.67
N ALA A 18 22.54 66.02 26.33
CA ALA A 18 21.37 66.11 25.46
C ALA A 18 21.67 65.61 24.04
N VAL A 19 22.83 65.97 23.47
CA VAL A 19 23.28 65.49 22.16
C VAL A 19 23.47 63.96 22.15
N VAL A 20 24.14 63.42 23.18
CA VAL A 20 24.33 61.96 23.30
C VAL A 20 22.98 61.25 23.45
N ALA A 21 22.03 61.78 24.22
CA ALA A 21 20.71 61.21 24.38
C ALA A 21 19.91 61.18 23.04
N VAL A 22 20.00 62.23 22.24
CA VAL A 22 19.36 62.30 20.92
C VAL A 22 19.97 61.28 19.95
N ILE A 23 21.31 61.17 19.94
CA ILE A 23 22.00 60.17 19.11
C ILE A 23 21.62 58.74 19.55
N ALA A 24 21.61 58.49 20.85
CA ALA A 24 21.21 57.17 21.40
C ALA A 24 19.74 56.85 21.03
N ALA A 25 18.84 57.81 21.13
CA ALA A 25 17.44 57.66 20.73
C ALA A 25 17.32 57.35 19.23
N PHE A 26 18.09 58.05 18.37
CA PHE A 26 18.08 57.82 16.94
C PHE A 26 18.62 56.41 16.57
N ILE A 27 19.72 55.98 17.18
CA ILE A 27 20.30 54.64 17.00
C ILE A 27 19.27 53.58 17.46
N SER A 28 18.62 53.77 18.59
CA SER A 28 17.61 52.85 19.12
C SER A 28 16.41 52.74 18.20
N ALA A 29 15.92 53.88 17.68
CA ALA A 29 14.81 53.86 16.70
C ALA A 29 15.20 53.17 15.40
N TRP A 30 16.43 53.38 14.91
CA TRP A 30 16.93 52.67 13.72
C TRP A 30 17.06 51.18 13.96
N GLN A 31 17.67 50.75 15.07
CA GLN A 31 17.77 49.33 15.43
C GLN A 31 16.38 48.69 15.57
N ALA A 32 15.42 49.38 16.19
CA ALA A 32 14.04 48.89 16.29
C ALA A 32 13.37 48.70 14.92
N ASN A 33 13.66 49.60 13.97
CA ASN A 33 13.13 49.46 12.61
C ASN A 33 13.74 48.28 11.84
N ILE A 34 15.08 48.08 11.98
CA ILE A 34 15.76 46.91 11.42
C ILE A 34 15.23 45.61 12.04
N ALA A 35 15.07 45.58 13.37
CA ALA A 35 14.56 44.42 14.10
C ALA A 35 13.12 44.06 13.65
N ARG A 36 12.25 45.06 13.43
CA ARG A 36 10.89 44.86 12.92
C ARG A 36 10.88 44.25 11.50
N SER A 37 11.74 44.74 10.61
CA SER A 37 11.83 44.24 9.24
C SER A 37 12.38 42.79 9.20
N SER A 38 13.37 42.51 10.03
CA SER A 38 13.94 41.15 10.18
C SER A 38 12.93 40.18 10.79
N GLY A 39 12.16 40.63 11.81
CA GLY A 39 11.13 39.84 12.43
C GLY A 39 10.00 39.43 11.45
N LYS A 40 9.57 40.35 10.56
CA LYS A 40 8.59 40.02 9.52
C LYS A 40 9.10 38.96 8.54
N LYS A 41 10.35 39.10 8.07
CA LYS A 41 10.97 38.11 7.17
C LYS A 41 11.13 36.75 7.84
N GLN A 42 11.48 36.72 9.12
CA GLN A 42 11.57 35.47 9.88
C GLN A 42 10.22 34.80 10.06
N LEU A 43 9.14 35.58 10.30
CA LEU A 43 7.78 35.05 10.39
C LEU A 43 7.33 34.47 9.06
N GLU A 44 7.51 35.19 7.94
CA GLU A 44 7.18 34.71 6.60
C GLU A 44 7.94 33.42 6.24
N LEU A 45 9.23 33.36 6.59
CA LEU A 45 10.03 32.13 6.41
C LEU A 45 9.50 30.99 7.27
N ALA A 46 9.20 31.24 8.54
CA ALA A 46 8.66 30.24 9.45
C ALA A 46 7.31 29.71 8.98
N GLU A 47 6.42 30.59 8.49
CA GLU A 47 5.12 30.20 7.91
C GLU A 47 5.30 29.38 6.63
N ARG A 48 6.25 29.74 5.77
CA ARG A 48 6.56 28.97 4.56
C ARG A 48 7.09 27.59 4.89
N VAL A 49 8.09 27.49 5.76
CA VAL A 49 8.66 26.22 6.22
C VAL A 49 7.59 25.37 6.89
N HIS A 50 6.75 25.98 7.74
CA HIS A 50 5.66 25.26 8.39
C HIS A 50 4.64 24.72 7.37
N ARG A 51 4.34 25.46 6.32
CA ARG A 51 3.46 25.02 5.23
C ARG A 51 4.10 23.84 4.47
N GLU A 52 5.34 23.99 4.00
CA GLU A 52 6.07 22.96 3.27
C GLU A 52 6.21 21.67 4.08
N GLN A 53 6.45 21.75 5.40
CA GLN A 53 6.53 20.59 6.29
C GLN A 53 5.19 19.91 6.55
N ASN A 54 4.08 20.63 6.40
CA ASN A 54 2.74 20.13 6.66
C ASN A 54 1.91 19.95 5.37
N GLU A 55 2.53 19.93 4.21
CA GLU A 55 1.87 19.53 2.96
C GLU A 55 1.94 18.01 2.77
N PRO A 56 0.92 17.39 2.14
CA PRO A 56 1.02 16.02 1.71
C PRO A 56 2.05 15.89 0.58
N TYR A 57 2.70 14.76 0.49
CA TYR A 57 3.66 14.49 -0.59
C TYR A 57 3.30 13.16 -1.24
N VAL A 58 2.57 13.22 -2.35
CA VAL A 58 2.11 12.04 -3.06
C VAL A 58 3.08 11.71 -4.17
N ILE A 59 3.68 10.53 -4.10
CA ILE A 59 4.58 9.99 -5.11
C ILE A 59 3.87 8.95 -5.96
N VAL A 60 4.31 8.83 -7.21
CA VAL A 60 3.94 7.75 -8.14
C VAL A 60 5.22 7.13 -8.66
N ASP A 61 5.31 5.81 -8.56
CA ASP A 61 6.47 5.05 -9.01
C ASP A 61 6.04 3.69 -9.58
N ILE A 62 6.94 3.08 -10.36
CA ILE A 62 6.81 1.69 -10.82
C ILE A 62 8.05 0.95 -10.33
N GLU A 63 7.85 -0.02 -9.47
CA GLU A 63 8.93 -0.74 -8.80
C GLU A 63 8.66 -2.25 -8.79
N PRO A 64 9.68 -3.09 -8.56
CA PRO A 64 9.49 -4.51 -8.30
C PRO A 64 8.61 -4.72 -7.07
N TYR A 65 7.67 -5.67 -7.14
CA TYR A 65 6.77 -6.02 -6.02
C TYR A 65 7.55 -6.37 -4.74
N MET A 66 8.67 -7.05 -4.90
CA MET A 66 9.65 -7.34 -3.85
C MET A 66 11.05 -7.31 -4.46
N PRO A 67 12.10 -7.05 -3.67
CA PRO A 67 13.48 -7.13 -4.16
C PRO A 67 13.76 -8.46 -4.86
N GLY A 68 14.21 -8.41 -6.12
CA GLY A 68 14.47 -9.59 -6.94
C GLY A 68 13.24 -10.31 -7.51
N HIS A 69 12.03 -9.77 -7.35
CA HIS A 69 10.82 -10.32 -7.98
C HIS A 69 10.68 -9.80 -9.42
N SER A 70 10.21 -10.67 -10.33
CA SER A 70 9.98 -10.30 -11.73
C SER A 70 8.76 -9.41 -11.96
N LEU A 71 7.82 -9.43 -11.01
CA LEU A 71 6.59 -8.69 -11.07
C LEU A 71 6.84 -7.22 -10.72
N MET A 72 6.34 -6.30 -11.53
CA MET A 72 6.38 -4.86 -11.30
C MET A 72 5.00 -4.35 -10.90
N VAL A 73 5.00 -3.34 -10.06
CA VAL A 73 3.78 -2.71 -9.53
C VAL A 73 3.83 -1.20 -9.68
N LEU A 74 2.70 -0.62 -10.05
CA LEU A 74 2.48 0.83 -9.96
C LEU A 74 2.13 1.15 -8.50
N VAL A 75 2.88 2.06 -7.92
CA VAL A 75 2.73 2.51 -6.54
C VAL A 75 2.26 3.96 -6.50
N ILE A 76 1.29 4.22 -5.66
CA ILE A 76 0.83 5.57 -5.33
C ILE A 76 0.88 5.67 -3.81
N GLU A 77 1.73 6.55 -3.29
CA GLU A 77 1.96 6.66 -1.85
C GLU A 77 1.99 8.11 -1.39
N ASN A 78 1.40 8.39 -0.23
CA ASN A 78 1.57 9.67 0.44
C ASN A 78 2.64 9.56 1.51
N ILE A 79 3.85 10.02 1.18
CA ILE A 79 4.99 10.06 2.12
C ILE A 79 5.05 11.35 2.93
N GLY A 80 4.12 12.27 2.71
CA GLY A 80 3.98 13.51 3.47
C GLY A 80 3.39 13.29 4.86
N THR A 81 3.30 14.37 5.61
CA THR A 81 2.85 14.36 7.02
C THR A 81 1.35 14.58 7.17
N THR A 82 0.67 15.02 6.12
CA THR A 82 -0.77 15.35 6.13
C THR A 82 -1.54 14.58 5.07
N VAL A 83 -2.86 14.61 5.17
CA VAL A 83 -3.76 13.91 4.25
C VAL A 83 -3.83 14.63 2.91
N ALA A 84 -3.54 13.91 1.82
CA ALA A 84 -3.85 14.35 0.46
C ALA A 84 -5.33 14.05 0.14
N ARG A 85 -6.02 15.01 -0.44
CA ARG A 85 -7.42 14.89 -0.89
C ARG A 85 -7.51 15.07 -2.40
N ASN A 86 -8.55 14.50 -2.99
CA ASN A 86 -8.85 14.67 -4.42
C ASN A 86 -7.61 14.42 -5.31
N VAL A 87 -6.84 13.36 -4.98
CA VAL A 87 -5.60 13.05 -5.70
C VAL A 87 -5.94 12.61 -7.11
N ARG A 88 -5.41 13.29 -8.11
CA ARG A 88 -5.56 13.01 -9.53
C ARG A 88 -4.19 12.76 -10.14
N ILE A 89 -4.10 11.69 -10.89
CA ILE A 89 -2.86 11.26 -11.53
C ILE A 89 -3.11 11.19 -13.03
N SER A 90 -2.19 11.72 -13.80
CA SER A 90 -2.17 11.55 -15.24
C SER A 90 -0.78 11.11 -15.70
N ALA A 91 -0.72 10.31 -16.74
CA ALA A 91 0.53 9.93 -17.38
C ALA A 91 0.62 10.59 -18.76
N ASP A 92 1.82 10.82 -19.25
CA ASP A 92 2.11 11.40 -20.57
C ASP A 92 1.64 10.49 -21.71
N ARG A 93 1.50 9.19 -21.43
CA ARG A 93 1.06 8.15 -22.35
C ARG A 93 0.24 7.08 -21.63
N PRO A 94 -0.53 6.26 -22.36
CA PRO A 94 -1.28 5.14 -21.77
C PRO A 94 -0.34 4.16 -21.06
N LEU A 95 -0.79 3.64 -19.90
CA LEU A 95 -0.11 2.52 -19.25
C LEU A 95 -0.57 1.23 -19.91
N GLU A 96 0.35 0.56 -20.57
CA GLU A 96 0.10 -0.71 -21.25
C GLU A 96 0.89 -1.82 -20.55
N THR A 97 0.32 -3.05 -20.54
CA THR A 97 0.92 -4.25 -19.96
C THR A 97 0.99 -5.37 -20.98
N THR A 98 1.94 -6.28 -20.80
CA THR A 98 2.08 -7.49 -21.63
C THR A 98 0.93 -8.49 -21.45
N TRP A 99 0.14 -8.36 -20.39
CA TRP A 99 -0.94 -9.31 -20.04
C TRP A 99 -2.26 -9.08 -20.79
N GLY A 100 -2.30 -8.11 -21.73
CA GLY A 100 -3.44 -7.86 -22.61
C GLY A 100 -4.35 -6.71 -22.18
N GLU A 101 -5.57 -6.69 -22.72
CA GLU A 101 -6.45 -5.53 -22.64
C GLU A 101 -7.07 -5.32 -21.25
N GLU A 102 -7.53 -6.39 -20.60
CA GLU A 102 -8.24 -6.28 -19.31
C GLU A 102 -7.35 -5.68 -18.19
N PRO A 103 -6.10 -6.15 -17.96
CA PRO A 103 -5.19 -5.50 -17.01
C PRO A 103 -4.83 -4.08 -17.41
N THR A 104 -4.66 -3.81 -18.71
CA THR A 104 -4.42 -2.45 -19.23
C THR A 104 -5.57 -1.51 -18.88
N GLU A 105 -6.83 -1.94 -19.06
CA GLU A 105 -7.99 -1.14 -18.68
C GLU A 105 -8.06 -0.84 -17.18
N ILE A 106 -7.65 -1.80 -16.34
CA ILE A 106 -7.57 -1.58 -14.89
C ILE A 106 -6.59 -0.46 -14.57
N LEU A 107 -5.37 -0.50 -15.15
CA LEU A 107 -4.36 0.54 -14.96
C LEU A 107 -4.85 1.91 -15.45
N GLN A 108 -5.48 1.98 -16.62
CA GLN A 108 -6.07 3.21 -17.14
C GLN A 108 -7.16 3.77 -16.21
N ARG A 109 -7.97 2.90 -15.63
CA ARG A 109 -9.02 3.29 -14.67
C ARG A 109 -8.45 3.86 -13.39
N VAL A 110 -7.30 3.34 -12.92
CA VAL A 110 -6.58 3.88 -11.75
C VAL A 110 -6.15 5.32 -11.99
N LEU A 111 -5.68 5.66 -13.19
CA LEU A 111 -5.28 7.03 -13.53
C LEU A 111 -6.47 7.97 -13.71
N THR A 112 -7.58 7.47 -14.27
CA THR A 112 -8.75 8.31 -14.55
C THR A 112 -9.63 8.59 -13.34
N ARG A 113 -9.59 7.71 -12.33
CA ARG A 113 -10.42 7.83 -11.14
C ARG A 113 -9.70 8.63 -10.04
N PRO A 114 -10.23 9.78 -9.61
CA PRO A 114 -9.65 10.51 -8.48
C PRO A 114 -9.67 9.67 -7.20
N ILE A 115 -8.57 9.70 -6.45
CA ILE A 115 -8.49 9.10 -5.11
C ILE A 115 -9.03 10.15 -4.12
N PRO A 116 -10.18 9.89 -3.46
CA PRO A 116 -10.82 10.92 -2.62
C PRO A 116 -9.95 11.35 -1.44
N MET A 117 -9.20 10.39 -0.86
CA MET A 117 -8.37 10.64 0.32
C MET A 117 -7.22 9.64 0.37
N LEU A 118 -6.01 10.17 0.55
CA LEU A 118 -4.78 9.39 0.74
C LEU A 118 -4.08 9.87 2.03
N PRO A 119 -4.29 9.19 3.18
CA PRO A 119 -3.65 9.52 4.44
C PRO A 119 -2.12 9.37 4.40
N PRO A 120 -1.37 10.00 5.32
CA PRO A 120 0.06 9.79 5.49
C PRO A 120 0.41 8.31 5.60
N GLY A 121 1.47 7.87 4.91
CA GLY A 121 1.92 6.48 4.87
C GLY A 121 0.96 5.51 4.15
N ARG A 122 -0.16 5.99 3.58
CA ARG A 122 -1.03 5.14 2.77
C ARG A 122 -0.38 4.89 1.43
N ARG A 123 -0.16 3.60 1.14
CA ARG A 123 0.36 3.09 -0.12
C ARG A 123 -0.72 2.27 -0.82
N LEU A 124 -0.96 2.56 -2.08
CA LEU A 124 -1.80 1.80 -3.01
C LEU A 124 -0.88 1.14 -4.03
N THR A 125 -1.09 -0.15 -4.27
CA THR A 125 -0.24 -0.94 -5.15
C THR A 125 -1.13 -1.63 -6.18
N TYR A 126 -0.79 -1.47 -7.45
CA TYR A 126 -1.50 -2.07 -8.58
C TYR A 126 -0.52 -2.88 -9.42
N LEU A 127 -0.92 -4.05 -9.85
CA LEU A 127 -0.10 -4.84 -10.78
C LEU A 127 0.11 -4.05 -12.06
N PHE A 128 1.37 -3.94 -12.49
CA PHE A 128 1.73 -3.20 -13.69
C PHE A 128 2.14 -4.13 -14.83
N ASP A 129 3.18 -4.94 -14.62
CA ASP A 129 3.72 -5.85 -15.63
C ASP A 129 4.71 -6.84 -14.99
N ASP A 130 5.38 -7.64 -15.81
CA ASP A 130 6.45 -8.52 -15.39
C ASP A 130 7.71 -8.37 -16.27
N HIS A 131 8.67 -9.30 -16.09
CA HIS A 131 9.95 -9.29 -16.82
C HIS A 131 9.81 -9.50 -18.34
N ASP A 132 8.71 -10.06 -18.82
CA ASP A 132 8.46 -10.29 -20.25
C ASP A 132 8.40 -8.95 -21.01
N ARG A 133 8.08 -7.86 -20.30
CA ARG A 133 8.08 -6.51 -20.83
C ARG A 133 9.41 -6.11 -21.48
N TRP A 134 10.54 -6.58 -20.94
CA TRP A 134 11.86 -6.23 -21.47
C TRP A 134 12.13 -6.76 -22.88
N GLY A 135 11.35 -7.74 -23.34
CA GLY A 135 11.38 -8.29 -24.70
C GLY A 135 10.43 -7.59 -25.68
N THR A 136 9.72 -6.54 -25.27
CA THR A 136 8.71 -5.85 -26.08
C THR A 136 9.14 -4.44 -26.47
N GLU A 137 8.38 -3.81 -27.38
CA GLU A 137 8.55 -2.41 -27.78
C GLU A 137 7.75 -1.44 -26.87
N LEU A 138 7.17 -1.94 -25.75
CA LEU A 138 6.41 -1.11 -24.83
C LEU A 138 7.32 -0.07 -24.15
N PRO A 139 6.78 1.13 -23.85
CA PRO A 139 7.57 2.22 -23.27
C PRO A 139 8.18 1.81 -21.92
N SER A 140 9.44 2.19 -21.70
CA SER A 140 10.15 2.02 -20.42
C SER A 140 10.15 3.29 -19.56
N VAL A 141 9.82 4.44 -20.14
CA VAL A 141 9.82 5.72 -19.43
C VAL A 141 8.44 6.33 -19.47
N TYR A 142 7.96 6.75 -18.29
CA TYR A 142 6.67 7.41 -18.08
C TYR A 142 6.88 8.71 -17.32
N VAL A 143 6.08 9.73 -17.66
CA VAL A 143 6.01 10.98 -16.89
C VAL A 143 4.63 11.06 -16.26
N PHE A 144 4.59 11.00 -14.93
CA PHE A 144 3.36 11.14 -14.16
C PHE A 144 3.21 12.56 -13.63
N THR A 145 2.04 13.16 -13.81
CA THR A 145 1.66 14.42 -13.16
C THR A 145 0.65 14.13 -12.06
N VAL A 146 0.96 14.54 -10.85
CA VAL A 146 0.10 14.39 -9.67
C VAL A 146 -0.46 15.74 -9.26
N ARG A 147 -1.77 15.82 -9.05
CA ARG A 147 -2.49 16.97 -8.49
C ARG A 147 -3.22 16.52 -7.25
N ALA A 148 -3.16 17.28 -6.19
CA ALA A 148 -3.83 16.96 -4.93
C ALA A 148 -4.20 18.25 -4.18
N GLU A 149 -5.08 18.10 -3.19
CA GLU A 149 -5.44 19.15 -2.24
C GLU A 149 -4.88 18.80 -0.87
N GLY A 150 -4.19 19.75 -0.27
CA GLY A 150 -3.67 19.67 1.09
C GLY A 150 -4.51 20.49 2.08
N PRO A 151 -4.03 20.66 3.32
CA PRO A 151 -4.71 21.45 4.35
C PRO A 151 -4.79 22.94 4.00
N TYR A 152 -3.95 23.42 3.10
CA TYR A 152 -3.89 24.83 2.68
C TYR A 152 -4.51 25.08 1.29
N GLY A 153 -5.19 24.10 0.71
CA GLY A 153 -5.82 24.17 -0.61
C GLY A 153 -5.16 23.29 -1.65
N GLU A 154 -5.32 23.66 -2.93
CA GLU A 154 -4.72 22.95 -4.06
C GLU A 154 -3.19 23.08 -4.01
N MET A 155 -2.51 21.95 -4.19
CA MET A 155 -1.05 21.90 -4.22
C MET A 155 -0.53 22.19 -5.62
N GLU A 156 0.73 22.62 -5.68
CA GLU A 156 1.45 22.69 -6.94
C GLU A 156 1.56 21.30 -7.57
N PRO A 157 1.26 21.13 -8.88
CA PRO A 157 1.38 19.85 -9.54
C PRO A 157 2.81 19.32 -9.47
N ALA A 158 2.95 18.06 -9.06
CA ALA A 158 4.24 17.39 -9.02
C ALA A 158 4.40 16.47 -10.24
N GLU A 159 5.59 16.48 -10.85
CA GLU A 159 5.92 15.62 -11.98
C GLU A 159 6.98 14.60 -11.58
N TYR A 160 6.75 13.34 -11.95
CA TYR A 160 7.65 12.22 -11.69
C TYR A 160 8.01 11.54 -13.00
N THR A 161 9.29 11.52 -13.36
CA THR A 161 9.80 10.71 -14.47
C THR A 161 10.22 9.35 -13.90
N VAL A 162 9.53 8.31 -14.32
CA VAL A 162 9.80 6.93 -13.90
C VAL A 162 10.40 6.18 -15.08
N ASP A 163 11.64 5.75 -14.93
CA ASP A 163 12.35 4.91 -15.90
C ASP A 163 12.46 3.49 -15.34
N ILE A 164 11.61 2.59 -15.83
CA ILE A 164 11.59 1.21 -15.39
C ILE A 164 12.75 0.38 -15.94
N SER A 165 13.50 0.87 -16.94
CA SER A 165 14.67 0.16 -17.47
C SER A 165 15.78 -0.03 -16.43
N THR A 166 15.84 0.86 -15.44
CA THR A 166 16.77 0.75 -14.30
C THR A 166 16.57 -0.53 -13.50
N TRP A 167 15.35 -1.07 -13.49
CA TRP A 167 15.03 -2.32 -12.81
C TRP A 167 15.47 -3.54 -13.59
N ALA A 168 15.55 -3.48 -14.93
CA ALA A 168 16.02 -4.58 -15.77
C ALA A 168 17.43 -5.04 -15.37
N GLU A 169 18.32 -4.08 -15.10
CA GLU A 169 19.69 -4.35 -14.67
C GLU A 169 19.76 -4.81 -13.21
N SER A 170 18.91 -4.25 -12.34
CA SER A 170 18.89 -4.60 -10.90
C SER A 170 18.28 -5.96 -10.63
N LEU A 171 17.37 -6.44 -11.49
CA LEU A 171 16.75 -7.77 -11.41
C LEU A 171 17.67 -8.89 -11.91
N ALA A 172 18.75 -8.57 -12.61
CA ALA A 172 19.74 -9.54 -13.09
C ALA A 172 20.60 -10.16 -11.97
N GLY A 173 20.50 -9.65 -10.74
CA GLY A 173 21.16 -10.24 -9.56
C GLY A 173 20.45 -11.50 -9.08
N GLU A 174 21.23 -12.51 -8.62
CA GLU A 174 20.70 -13.73 -8.01
C GLU A 174 19.68 -13.39 -6.90
N ARG A 175 18.44 -13.84 -7.07
CA ARG A 175 17.41 -13.71 -6.03
C ARG A 175 17.80 -14.58 -4.83
N PRO A 176 17.93 -14.03 -3.63
CA PRO A 176 18.15 -14.86 -2.43
C PRO A 176 17.03 -15.87 -2.21
N THR A 177 15.80 -15.56 -2.69
CA THR A 177 14.62 -16.42 -2.56
C THR A 177 14.47 -17.45 -3.67
N LEU A 178 15.09 -17.26 -4.85
CA LEU A 178 14.97 -18.18 -5.98
C LEU A 178 15.41 -19.60 -5.59
N ARG A 179 16.54 -19.71 -4.88
CA ARG A 179 17.03 -21.00 -4.37
C ARG A 179 16.08 -21.64 -3.36
N LEU A 180 15.36 -20.81 -2.58
CA LEU A 180 14.37 -21.31 -1.63
C LEU A 180 13.09 -21.77 -2.37
N GLU A 181 12.66 -21.03 -3.36
CA GLU A 181 11.52 -21.38 -4.22
C GLU A 181 11.80 -22.66 -5.00
N GLU A 182 12.96 -22.78 -5.64
CA GLU A 182 13.41 -23.99 -6.33
C GLU A 182 13.53 -25.20 -5.38
N ALA A 183 14.01 -24.98 -4.15
CA ALA A 183 14.09 -26.01 -3.13
C ALA A 183 12.70 -26.46 -2.65
N LEU A 184 11.76 -25.53 -2.49
CA LEU A 184 10.37 -25.83 -2.12
C LEU A 184 9.63 -26.58 -3.22
N ASP A 185 9.80 -26.19 -4.48
CA ASP A 185 9.24 -26.91 -5.63
C ASP A 185 9.85 -28.32 -5.76
N GLY A 186 11.15 -28.45 -5.52
CA GLY A 186 11.82 -29.75 -5.44
C GLY A 186 11.24 -30.63 -4.33
N ILE A 187 11.01 -30.09 -3.14
CA ILE A 187 10.38 -30.80 -2.03
C ILE A 187 8.93 -31.19 -2.38
N ALA A 188 8.15 -30.29 -2.96
CA ALA A 188 6.77 -30.57 -3.37
C ALA A 188 6.73 -31.74 -4.38
N THR A 189 7.59 -31.72 -5.39
CA THR A 189 7.72 -32.79 -6.38
C THR A 189 8.08 -34.13 -5.74
N HIS A 190 9.05 -34.14 -4.82
CA HIS A 190 9.43 -35.36 -4.11
C HIS A 190 8.34 -35.89 -3.18
N LEU A 191 7.58 -35.01 -2.54
CA LEU A 191 6.41 -35.40 -1.74
C LEU A 191 5.34 -36.05 -2.59
N ASP A 192 5.05 -35.50 -3.78
CA ASP A 192 4.07 -36.08 -4.71
C ASP A 192 4.53 -37.46 -5.21
N GLU A 193 5.80 -37.64 -5.52
CA GLU A 193 6.36 -38.95 -5.83
C GLU A 193 6.23 -39.95 -4.68
N LEU A 194 6.54 -39.55 -3.45
CA LEU A 194 6.41 -40.38 -2.27
C LEU A 194 4.97 -40.78 -2.01
N VAL A 195 4.03 -39.84 -2.12
CA VAL A 195 2.58 -40.09 -2.00
C VAL A 195 2.12 -41.04 -3.10
N GLY A 196 2.60 -40.87 -4.34
CA GLY A 196 2.33 -41.78 -5.45
C GLY A 196 2.82 -43.21 -5.17
N ARG A 197 4.07 -43.37 -4.71
CA ARG A 197 4.64 -44.68 -4.33
C ARG A 197 3.88 -45.29 -3.15
N TYR A 198 3.56 -44.52 -2.13
CA TYR A 198 2.78 -45.00 -0.98
C TYR A 198 1.40 -45.53 -1.43
N LYS A 199 0.69 -44.80 -2.29
CA LYS A 199 -0.58 -45.26 -2.86
C LYS A 199 -0.46 -46.53 -3.71
N GLN A 200 0.66 -46.72 -4.45
CA GLN A 200 0.91 -47.93 -5.22
C GLN A 200 1.15 -49.15 -4.34
N VAL A 201 1.87 -48.97 -3.21
CA VAL A 201 2.21 -50.08 -2.30
C VAL A 201 1.06 -50.42 -1.38
N THR A 202 0.35 -49.43 -0.86
CA THR A 202 -0.75 -49.65 0.13
C THR A 202 -2.12 -49.75 -0.51
N GLY A 203 -2.32 -49.23 -1.70
CA GLY A 203 -3.60 -49.24 -2.41
C GLY A 203 -4.21 -50.64 -2.57
N PRO A 204 -3.43 -51.62 -3.10
CA PRO A 204 -3.89 -53.02 -3.24
C PRO A 204 -4.23 -53.67 -1.89
N ALA A 205 -3.38 -53.51 -0.89
CA ALA A 205 -3.58 -54.09 0.45
C ALA A 205 -4.84 -53.54 1.13
N VAL A 206 -5.06 -52.21 1.03
CA VAL A 206 -6.26 -51.55 1.58
C VAL A 206 -7.52 -52.00 0.86
N GLN A 207 -7.45 -52.19 -0.46
CA GLN A 207 -8.59 -52.71 -1.23
C GLN A 207 -8.92 -54.15 -0.87
N GLU A 208 -7.91 -55.01 -0.76
CA GLU A 208 -8.12 -56.42 -0.33
C GLU A 208 -8.74 -56.49 1.08
N GLU A 209 -8.28 -55.68 2.02
CA GLU A 209 -8.84 -55.64 3.37
C GLU A 209 -10.27 -55.11 3.39
N ARG A 210 -10.57 -54.12 2.58
CA ARG A 210 -11.94 -53.60 2.40
C ARG A 210 -12.86 -54.65 1.80
N GLU A 211 -12.39 -55.39 0.81
CA GLU A 211 -13.17 -56.49 0.20
C GLU A 211 -13.41 -57.66 1.14
N ARG A 212 -12.40 -57.97 1.98
CA ARG A 212 -12.55 -58.98 3.07
C ARG A 212 -13.61 -58.56 4.08
N MET A 213 -13.53 -57.31 4.52
CA MET A 213 -14.50 -56.74 5.46
C MET A 213 -15.93 -56.72 4.90
N MET A 214 -16.07 -56.34 3.64
CA MET A 214 -17.39 -56.35 2.97
C MET A 214 -17.96 -57.76 2.87
N ARG A 215 -17.16 -58.75 2.49
CA ARG A 215 -17.55 -60.18 2.45
C ARG A 215 -17.98 -60.66 3.81
N GLU A 216 -17.29 -60.34 4.87
CA GLU A 216 -17.64 -60.71 6.24
C GLU A 216 -18.97 -60.10 6.72
N ILE A 217 -19.20 -58.82 6.31
CA ILE A 217 -20.48 -58.12 6.61
C ILE A 217 -21.65 -58.79 5.85
N GLU A 218 -21.44 -59.13 4.59
CA GLU A 218 -22.48 -59.85 3.79
C GLU A 218 -22.78 -61.24 4.32
N GLU A 219 -21.77 -62.01 4.71
CA GLU A 219 -21.98 -63.31 5.38
C GLU A 219 -22.72 -63.20 6.69
N ARG A 220 -22.39 -62.20 7.53
CA ARG A 220 -23.13 -61.93 8.76
C ARG A 220 -24.59 -61.54 8.52
N ARG A 221 -24.86 -60.76 7.44
CA ARG A 221 -26.19 -60.41 7.01
C ARG A 221 -26.97 -61.63 6.55
N ALA A 222 -26.36 -62.49 5.72
CA ALA A 222 -26.96 -63.73 5.24
C ALA A 222 -27.31 -64.70 6.37
N ARG A 223 -26.40 -64.88 7.35
CA ARG A 223 -26.66 -65.69 8.55
C ARG A 223 -27.80 -65.14 9.38
N ARG A 224 -27.91 -63.81 9.53
CA ARG A 224 -29.04 -63.20 10.22
C ARG A 224 -30.35 -63.31 9.46
N ALA A 225 -30.33 -63.28 8.14
CA ALA A 225 -31.51 -63.48 7.32
C ALA A 225 -32.02 -64.94 7.38
N SER A 226 -31.13 -65.93 7.34
CA SER A 226 -31.49 -67.34 7.48
C SER A 226 -31.99 -67.75 8.88
N SER A 227 -31.55 -67.04 9.92
CA SER A 227 -32.05 -67.24 11.30
C SER A 227 -33.39 -66.55 11.59
N ARG A 228 -33.91 -65.81 10.64
CA ARG A 228 -35.21 -65.09 10.70
C ARG A 228 -36.29 -65.72 9.81
N THR A 229 -36.26 -66.99 9.59
CA THR A 229 -37.44 -67.68 8.99
C THR A 229 -38.55 -67.66 10.00
N PRO A 230 -39.68 -67.00 9.78
CA PRO A 230 -40.80 -67.00 10.70
C PRO A 230 -41.46 -68.37 10.66
N SER A 231 -41.56 -68.98 11.86
CA SER A 231 -42.56 -70.03 12.12
C SER A 231 -43.95 -69.47 11.74
N ALA A 232 -44.59 -70.11 10.79
CA ALA A 232 -45.99 -69.84 10.47
C ALA A 232 -46.84 -70.18 11.70
N GLY A 233 -47.51 -69.18 12.19
CA GLY A 233 -48.48 -69.31 13.34
C GLY A 233 -49.48 -68.16 13.28
N ASP A 234 -50.55 -68.43 12.65
CA ASP A 234 -51.94 -68.03 12.81
C ASP A 234 -52.27 -66.96 13.92
N GLY A 235 -53.09 -65.95 13.57
CA GLY A 235 -53.64 -65.00 14.52
C GLY A 235 -54.19 -63.71 13.92
N SER A 236 -55.40 -63.79 13.46
CA SER A 236 -56.29 -62.67 13.10
C SER A 236 -56.38 -61.58 14.16
N GLY A 237 -56.31 -60.29 13.77
CA GLY A 237 -56.62 -59.17 14.64
C GLY A 237 -56.71 -57.86 13.84
N GLN A 238 -57.96 -57.46 13.60
CA GLN A 238 -58.32 -56.14 13.02
C GLN A 238 -57.95 -55.00 13.96
N GLY A 239 -57.47 -53.92 13.45
CA GLY A 239 -57.22 -52.65 14.18
C GLY A 239 -57.01 -51.49 13.26
N GLU A 240 -57.92 -50.53 13.29
CA GLU A 240 -58.11 -49.33 12.48
C GLU A 240 -56.90 -48.36 12.41
N PRO A 241 -56.85 -47.49 11.41
CA PRO A 241 -55.78 -46.54 11.25
C PRO A 241 -56.00 -45.24 12.03
N GLY A 242 -55.09 -44.92 12.91
CA GLY A 242 -55.02 -43.64 13.63
C GLY A 242 -54.34 -42.55 12.80
N VAL A 243 -55.08 -41.50 12.55
CA VAL A 243 -54.66 -40.23 11.90
C VAL A 243 -53.74 -39.45 12.87
N ILE A 244 -52.58 -39.05 12.41
CA ILE A 244 -51.69 -38.09 13.08
C ILE A 244 -51.70 -36.76 12.32
N PRO A 245 -51.96 -35.59 12.99
CA PRO A 245 -51.99 -34.29 12.35
C PRO A 245 -50.57 -33.67 12.21
N PRO A 246 -50.36 -32.68 11.32
CA PRO A 246 -49.07 -32.05 11.09
C PRO A 246 -48.75 -31.00 12.16
N GLN A 247 -47.50 -30.96 12.57
CA GLN A 247 -46.94 -29.83 13.35
C GLN A 247 -46.26 -28.82 12.44
N GLN A 248 -46.50 -27.56 12.78
CA GLN A 248 -46.00 -26.33 12.15
C GLN A 248 -44.49 -26.16 12.30
#